data_3e58dc90a5461084e3c15e94012e9a96
#
_entry.id   3e58dc90a5461084e3c15e94012e9a96
#
_cell.length_a   1.000
_cell.length_b   1.000
_cell.length_c   1.000
_cell.angle_alpha   90.00
_cell.angle_beta   90.00
_cell.angle_gamma   90.00
#
_symmetry.space_group_name_H-M   'P 1'
#
loop_
_entity.id
_entity.type
_entity.pdbx_description
1 polymer ?
#
loop_
_entity_poly.entity_id
_entity_poly.type
_entity_poly.pdbx_seq_one_letter_code
_entity_poly.pdbx_strand_id
1 'polypeptide(L)'
;AYVRRQRQMCIRDRGCTSVEQVDINPKGQQQVITQSGDIQWVQIDVPVVTEFALTDKSQMLLDGNSAGAIAAFVLPGNRGSLDIKLETFVNKNLEFFAPNVTVMNTAGETIYQADFSKFKYEPAKLLDNDKFVLEMNVIPDMTGNDLHVLVYTTSSDLKGSSEVLHPAKAFALANHTQPPDIADPQAKHNPLGQFRFSISANDIVNAKIVAKNDNIPQGTDLTSYYHNAIKVAVEANDIPKALTLLDEAKELGIEGAQTVFVKAINTK
;
A
#
# COMPACT_ATOMS: atom_id res chain seq x y z
N ALA A 1 -34.56 -28.72 -14.30
CA ALA A 1 -33.53 -28.69 -13.24
C ALA A 1 -33.26 -27.24 -12.80
N TYR A 2 -33.83 -26.82 -11.69
CA TYR A 2 -33.60 -25.48 -11.11
C TYR A 2 -32.29 -25.52 -10.34
N VAL A 3 -31.27 -24.77 -10.79
CA VAL A 3 -30.04 -24.53 -10.01
C VAL A 3 -30.31 -23.41 -9.01
N ARG A 4 -30.45 -23.78 -7.74
CA ARG A 4 -30.59 -22.89 -6.60
C ARG A 4 -29.22 -22.24 -6.34
N ARG A 5 -29.03 -20.98 -6.75
CA ARG A 5 -27.90 -20.15 -6.28
C ARG A 5 -28.10 -19.88 -4.80
N GLN A 6 -27.31 -20.52 -3.96
CA GLN A 6 -27.15 -20.10 -2.55
C GLN A 6 -26.41 -18.77 -2.56
N ARG A 7 -27.13 -17.69 -2.24
CA ARG A 7 -26.52 -16.42 -1.83
C ARG A 7 -26.01 -16.64 -0.40
N GLN A 8 -24.70 -16.79 -0.24
CA GLN A 8 -24.08 -16.61 1.08
C GLN A 8 -24.23 -15.14 1.48
N MET A 9 -25.07 -14.89 2.47
CA MET A 9 -25.12 -13.62 3.18
C MET A 9 -23.85 -13.56 4.04
N CYS A 10 -22.84 -12.82 3.60
CA CYS A 10 -21.75 -12.40 4.46
C CYS A 10 -22.31 -11.41 5.47
N ILE A 11 -22.43 -11.84 6.72
CA ILE A 11 -22.67 -10.97 7.86
C ILE A 11 -21.44 -10.08 7.99
N ARG A 12 -21.69 -8.78 8.02
CA ARG A 12 -20.71 -7.69 8.06
C ARG A 12 -20.06 -7.65 9.44
N ASP A 13 -19.11 -8.56 9.71
CA ASP A 13 -18.23 -8.46 10.86
C ASP A 13 -16.89 -7.84 10.42
N ARG A 14 -16.52 -6.76 11.10
CA ARG A 14 -15.24 -6.07 10.94
C ARG A 14 -14.12 -7.04 11.31
N GLY A 15 -13.32 -7.46 10.32
CA GLY A 15 -12.06 -8.10 10.67
C GLY A 15 -11.55 -9.28 9.88
N CYS A 16 -12.18 -9.70 8.78
CA CYS A 16 -11.56 -10.68 7.88
C CYS A 16 -11.37 -10.04 6.49
N THR A 17 -10.23 -9.40 6.28
CA THR A 17 -9.73 -9.17 4.92
C THR A 17 -9.36 -10.53 4.36
N SER A 18 -10.19 -11.08 3.46
CA SER A 18 -9.82 -12.27 2.69
C SER A 18 -8.62 -11.90 1.83
N VAL A 19 -7.58 -12.75 1.85
CA VAL A 19 -6.44 -12.59 0.94
C VAL A 19 -6.95 -12.82 -0.48
N GLU A 20 -6.82 -11.81 -1.32
CA GLU A 20 -7.19 -11.87 -2.73
C GLU A 20 -5.97 -12.28 -3.56
N GLN A 21 -6.17 -13.22 -4.49
CA GLN A 21 -5.12 -13.57 -5.46
C GLN A 21 -5.24 -12.63 -6.67
N VAL A 22 -4.18 -11.85 -6.92
CA VAL A 22 -4.14 -10.96 -8.09
C VAL A 22 -3.28 -11.58 -9.18
N ASP A 23 -3.88 -11.74 -10.37
CA ASP A 23 -3.14 -12.13 -11.56
C ASP A 23 -2.45 -10.91 -12.17
N ILE A 24 -1.14 -10.86 -12.05
CA ILE A 24 -0.29 -9.79 -12.62
C ILE A 24 0.15 -10.09 -14.06
N ASN A 25 -0.37 -11.17 -14.65
CA ASN A 25 -0.01 -11.64 -15.99
C ASN A 25 -1.25 -11.65 -16.93
N PRO A 26 -1.94 -10.53 -17.14
CA PRO A 26 -3.25 -10.49 -17.78
C PRO A 26 -3.27 -11.04 -19.21
N LYS A 27 -2.13 -11.14 -19.87
CA LYS A 27 -2.02 -11.71 -21.23
C LYS A 27 -1.54 -13.17 -21.27
N GLY A 28 -1.18 -13.74 -20.11
CA GLY A 28 -0.75 -15.15 -20.00
C GLY A 28 0.54 -15.51 -20.75
N GLN A 29 1.25 -14.53 -21.31
CA GLN A 29 2.51 -14.70 -22.03
C GLN A 29 3.53 -13.67 -21.54
N GLN A 30 4.80 -14.09 -21.44
CA GLN A 30 5.88 -13.20 -21.09
C GLN A 30 6.00 -12.06 -22.12
N GLN A 31 6.03 -10.84 -21.62
CA GLN A 31 6.31 -9.64 -22.41
C GLN A 31 7.65 -9.06 -22.01
N VAL A 32 8.53 -8.86 -22.96
CA VAL A 32 9.78 -8.13 -22.77
C VAL A 32 9.50 -6.66 -23.06
N ILE A 33 9.70 -5.82 -22.05
CA ILE A 33 9.46 -4.38 -22.09
C ILE A 33 10.81 -3.67 -22.09
N THR A 34 11.01 -2.79 -23.04
CA THR A 34 12.22 -1.98 -23.17
C THR A 34 11.99 -0.49 -22.89
N GLN A 35 10.72 -0.09 -22.78
CA GLN A 35 10.32 1.28 -22.48
C GLN A 35 9.28 1.30 -21.37
N SER A 36 9.41 2.18 -20.41
CA SER A 36 8.50 2.28 -19.25
C SER A 36 7.03 2.53 -19.65
N GLY A 37 6.79 3.13 -20.83
CA GLY A 37 5.45 3.38 -21.35
C GLY A 37 4.67 2.11 -21.75
N ASP A 38 5.35 0.97 -21.96
CA ASP A 38 4.75 -0.29 -22.37
C ASP A 38 4.40 -1.20 -21.17
N ILE A 39 4.70 -0.75 -19.95
CA ILE A 39 4.38 -1.50 -18.72
C ILE A 39 2.86 -1.64 -18.57
N GLN A 40 2.42 -2.86 -18.35
CA GLN A 40 1.03 -3.15 -18.05
C GLN A 40 0.82 -3.07 -16.55
N TRP A 41 0.06 -2.08 -16.15
CA TRP A 41 -0.27 -1.80 -14.76
C TRP A 41 -1.54 -2.52 -14.34
N VAL A 42 -1.53 -3.09 -13.14
CA VAL A 42 -2.70 -3.74 -12.53
C VAL A 42 -3.29 -2.80 -11.49
N GLN A 43 -4.57 -2.45 -11.67
CA GLN A 43 -5.30 -1.62 -10.72
C GLN A 43 -5.61 -2.40 -9.45
N ILE A 44 -5.35 -1.80 -8.30
CA ILE A 44 -5.67 -2.36 -6.98
C ILE A 44 -6.47 -1.35 -6.18
N ASP A 45 -7.61 -1.78 -5.64
CA ASP A 45 -8.40 -0.98 -4.70
C ASP A 45 -7.82 -1.09 -3.29
N VAL A 46 -8.02 -0.05 -2.48
CA VAL A 46 -7.52 0.07 -1.10
C VAL A 46 -8.71 0.25 -0.13
N PRO A 47 -8.74 -0.42 1.02
CA PRO A 47 -7.72 -1.32 1.61
C PRO A 47 -7.78 -2.73 1.03
N VAL A 48 -6.63 -3.41 0.98
CA VAL A 48 -6.54 -4.78 0.47
C VAL A 48 -5.35 -5.55 1.08
N VAL A 49 -5.52 -6.87 1.15
CA VAL A 49 -4.40 -7.82 1.30
C VAL A 49 -4.47 -8.76 0.12
N THR A 50 -3.45 -8.73 -0.72
CA THR A 50 -3.38 -9.54 -1.93
C THR A 50 -2.09 -10.33 -2.00
N GLU A 51 -2.15 -11.50 -2.64
CA GLU A 51 -0.98 -12.31 -2.98
C GLU A 51 -0.80 -12.34 -4.49
N PHE A 52 0.45 -12.29 -4.93
CA PHE A 52 0.81 -12.43 -6.33
C PHE A 52 2.13 -13.18 -6.49
N ALA A 53 2.40 -13.67 -7.68
CA ALA A 53 3.63 -14.36 -8.01
C ALA A 53 4.28 -13.78 -9.27
N LEU A 54 5.58 -13.56 -9.20
CA LEU A 54 6.43 -13.36 -10.37
C LEU A 54 6.82 -14.72 -10.92
N THR A 55 6.44 -14.97 -12.16
CA THR A 55 6.64 -16.24 -12.85
C THR A 55 7.35 -16.02 -14.21
N ASP A 56 7.62 -17.08 -14.92
CA ASP A 56 8.14 -17.05 -16.29
C ASP A 56 7.18 -16.40 -17.31
N LYS A 57 5.93 -16.17 -16.92
CA LYS A 57 4.92 -15.46 -17.72
C LYS A 57 4.80 -13.98 -17.38
N SER A 58 5.44 -13.54 -16.33
CA SER A 58 5.39 -12.14 -15.88
C SER A 58 6.10 -11.21 -16.87
N GLN A 59 5.70 -9.96 -16.89
CA GLN A 59 6.37 -8.93 -17.65
C GLN A 59 7.84 -8.85 -17.22
N MET A 60 8.73 -8.68 -18.18
CA MET A 60 10.17 -8.53 -17.95
C MET A 60 10.59 -7.14 -18.40
N LEU A 61 11.14 -6.34 -17.52
CA LEU A 61 11.68 -5.02 -17.85
C LEU A 61 13.19 -5.14 -18.04
N LEU A 62 13.64 -4.75 -19.25
CA LEU A 62 15.05 -4.63 -19.59
C LEU A 62 15.40 -3.14 -19.69
N ASP A 63 15.53 -2.48 -18.55
CA ASP A 63 15.91 -1.08 -18.45
C ASP A 63 17.12 -0.98 -17.51
N GLY A 64 18.30 -0.78 -18.09
CA GLY A 64 19.60 -0.47 -17.45
C GLY A 64 19.91 -1.14 -16.11
N ASN A 65 19.07 -1.00 -15.11
CA ASN A 65 19.24 -1.54 -13.78
C ASN A 65 18.30 -2.73 -13.46
N SER A 66 17.15 -2.84 -14.12
CA SER A 66 16.22 -3.95 -13.90
C SER A 66 16.68 -5.20 -14.65
N ALA A 67 16.65 -6.33 -13.97
CA ALA A 67 17.03 -7.61 -14.54
C ALA A 67 16.02 -8.67 -14.15
N GLY A 68 14.95 -8.82 -14.92
CA GLY A 68 14.01 -9.90 -14.70
C GLY A 68 12.54 -9.49 -14.70
N ALA A 69 11.73 -10.35 -14.10
CA ALA A 69 10.30 -10.16 -13.99
C ALA A 69 9.96 -8.95 -13.10
N ILE A 70 8.88 -8.25 -13.45
CA ILE A 70 8.35 -7.11 -12.70
C ILE A 70 6.89 -7.30 -12.33
N ALA A 71 6.49 -6.67 -11.22
CA ALA A 71 5.08 -6.43 -10.90
C ALA A 71 4.81 -4.93 -10.87
N ALA A 72 3.73 -4.50 -11.49
CA ALA A 72 3.39 -3.11 -11.68
C ALA A 72 1.93 -2.85 -11.28
N PHE A 73 1.72 -1.99 -10.30
CA PHE A 73 0.42 -1.72 -9.70
C PHE A 73 0.07 -0.25 -9.75
N VAL A 74 -1.23 0.04 -9.93
CA VAL A 74 -1.81 1.38 -9.76
C VAL A 74 -2.64 1.38 -8.49
N LEU A 75 -2.34 2.30 -7.59
CA LEU A 75 -3.07 2.51 -6.34
C LEU A 75 -3.79 3.86 -6.39
N PRO A 76 -5.02 3.95 -5.80
CA PRO A 76 -5.76 5.20 -5.77
C PRO A 76 -5.06 6.23 -4.88
N GLY A 77 -4.72 7.40 -5.44
CA GLY A 77 -4.06 8.50 -4.71
C GLY A 77 -5.02 9.37 -3.89
N ASN A 78 -6.33 9.13 -4.00
CA ASN A 78 -7.36 9.91 -3.31
C ASN A 78 -7.81 9.29 -1.97
N ARG A 79 -6.98 8.46 -1.35
CA ARG A 79 -7.29 7.73 -0.10
C ARG A 79 -6.50 8.22 1.11
N GLY A 80 -5.83 9.38 1.02
CA GLY A 80 -4.91 9.85 2.06
C GLY A 80 -3.59 9.10 2.05
N SER A 81 -2.86 9.11 3.18
CA SER A 81 -1.63 8.36 3.28
C SER A 81 -1.88 6.85 3.26
N LEU A 82 -1.02 6.14 2.52
CA LEU A 82 -1.09 4.69 2.37
C LEU A 82 0.01 4.04 3.19
N ASP A 83 -0.37 3.16 4.11
CA ASP A 83 0.56 2.23 4.74
C ASP A 83 0.63 0.98 3.88
N ILE A 84 1.81 0.71 3.38
CA ILE A 84 2.08 -0.36 2.44
C ILE A 84 3.08 -1.32 3.06
N LYS A 85 2.74 -2.61 3.04
CA LYS A 85 3.61 -3.69 3.45
C LYS A 85 3.80 -4.67 2.30
N LEU A 86 5.04 -4.84 1.86
CA LEU A 86 5.42 -5.83 0.85
C LEU A 86 6.24 -6.94 1.50
N GLU A 87 5.80 -8.17 1.34
CA GLU A 87 6.46 -9.37 1.85
C GLU A 87 6.88 -10.24 0.66
N THR A 88 8.14 -10.69 0.63
CA THR A 88 8.65 -11.70 -0.29
C THR A 88 9.00 -12.96 0.48
N PHE A 89 8.55 -14.12 -0.01
CA PHE A 89 8.67 -15.39 0.71
C PHE A 89 9.84 -16.23 0.21
N VAL A 90 10.57 -16.80 1.16
CA VAL A 90 11.60 -17.80 0.87
C VAL A 90 10.92 -19.13 0.60
N ASN A 91 11.23 -19.75 -0.53
CA ASN A 91 10.67 -21.04 -0.91
C ASN A 91 11.41 -22.22 -0.28
N LYS A 92 10.90 -23.43 -0.46
CA LYS A 92 11.49 -24.67 0.10
C LYS A 92 12.89 -25.00 -0.45
N ASN A 93 13.29 -24.40 -1.56
CA ASN A 93 14.60 -24.58 -2.16
C ASN A 93 15.62 -23.56 -1.63
N LEU A 94 15.25 -22.76 -0.62
CA LEU A 94 16.05 -21.64 -0.12
C LEU A 94 16.32 -20.62 -1.24
N GLU A 95 15.27 -20.23 -1.94
CA GLU A 95 15.33 -19.20 -2.96
C GLU A 95 14.18 -18.20 -2.76
N PHE A 96 14.41 -16.95 -3.11
CA PHE A 96 13.40 -15.90 -3.06
C PHE A 96 13.75 -14.76 -4.01
N PHE A 97 12.77 -13.95 -4.37
CA PHE A 97 12.99 -12.74 -5.15
C PHE A 97 13.45 -11.62 -4.22
N ALA A 98 14.59 -10.99 -4.52
CA ALA A 98 15.11 -9.82 -3.80
C ALA A 98 14.55 -8.54 -4.45
N PRO A 99 13.48 -7.94 -3.88
CA PRO A 99 12.77 -6.85 -4.54
C PRO A 99 13.42 -5.48 -4.28
N ASN A 100 13.37 -4.64 -5.30
CA ASN A 100 13.45 -3.19 -5.20
C ASN A 100 12.04 -2.62 -5.47
N VAL A 101 11.69 -1.53 -4.83
CA VAL A 101 10.39 -0.89 -4.97
C VAL A 101 10.56 0.57 -5.35
N THR A 102 9.84 1.00 -6.37
CA THR A 102 9.74 2.43 -6.73
C THR A 102 8.27 2.81 -6.79
N VAL A 103 7.91 3.88 -6.09
CA VAL A 103 6.59 4.50 -6.17
C VAL A 103 6.70 5.81 -6.89
N MET A 104 5.87 6.01 -7.91
CA MET A 104 5.88 7.18 -8.79
C MET A 104 4.48 7.80 -8.84
N ASN A 105 4.43 9.09 -9.14
CA ASN A 105 3.19 9.76 -9.52
C ASN A 105 2.85 9.50 -11.01
N THR A 106 1.72 10.00 -11.47
CA THR A 106 1.28 9.87 -12.88
C THR A 106 2.19 10.60 -13.88
N ALA A 107 3.01 11.54 -13.43
CA ALA A 107 4.02 12.21 -14.24
C ALA A 107 5.33 11.40 -14.36
N GLY A 108 5.46 10.27 -13.67
CA GLY A 108 6.65 9.43 -13.64
C GLY A 108 7.71 9.91 -12.63
N GLU A 109 7.41 10.89 -11.80
CA GLU A 109 8.32 11.35 -10.75
C GLU A 109 8.32 10.39 -9.57
N THR A 110 9.51 10.03 -9.08
CA THR A 110 9.66 9.12 -7.94
C THR A 110 9.29 9.81 -6.63
N ILE A 111 8.29 9.26 -5.95
CA ILE A 111 7.84 9.70 -4.61
C ILE A 111 8.57 8.92 -3.53
N TYR A 112 8.77 7.62 -3.73
CA TYR A 112 9.44 6.74 -2.79
C TYR A 112 10.26 5.68 -3.54
N GLN A 113 11.43 5.34 -2.98
CA GLN A 113 12.27 4.27 -3.50
C GLN A 113 12.94 3.52 -2.35
N ALA A 114 12.95 2.20 -2.45
CA ALA A 114 13.67 1.33 -1.55
C ALA A 114 14.36 0.21 -2.33
N ASP A 115 15.61 -0.01 -2.05
CA ASP A 115 16.35 -1.19 -2.49
C ASP A 115 16.14 -2.36 -1.52
N PHE A 116 16.59 -3.56 -1.91
CA PHE A 116 16.43 -4.76 -1.10
C PHE A 116 17.05 -4.64 0.31
N SER A 117 18.08 -3.83 0.51
CA SER A 117 18.71 -3.64 1.83
C SER A 117 17.79 -3.04 2.89
N LYS A 118 16.66 -2.44 2.48
CA LYS A 118 15.63 -1.91 3.38
C LYS A 118 14.65 -2.96 3.89
N PHE A 119 14.64 -4.13 3.27
CA PHE A 119 13.80 -5.23 3.70
C PHE A 119 14.37 -5.90 4.95
N LYS A 120 13.50 -6.15 5.92
CA LYS A 120 13.84 -6.83 7.18
C LYS A 120 13.48 -8.29 7.08
N TYR A 121 14.41 -9.15 7.46
CA TYR A 121 14.15 -10.58 7.58
C TYR A 121 13.22 -10.88 8.75
N GLU A 122 12.19 -11.66 8.51
CA GLU A 122 11.31 -12.25 9.52
C GLU A 122 11.35 -13.78 9.40
N PRO A 123 11.78 -14.50 10.45
CA PRO A 123 11.83 -15.96 10.43
C PRO A 123 10.42 -16.55 10.41
N ALA A 124 10.31 -17.74 9.86
CA ALA A 124 9.09 -18.53 9.83
C ALA A 124 8.46 -18.69 11.23
N LYS A 125 7.16 -18.47 11.32
CA LYS A 125 6.38 -18.67 12.56
C LYS A 125 5.22 -19.60 12.27
N LEU A 126 5.14 -20.73 12.99
CA LEU A 126 4.07 -21.72 12.86
C LEU A 126 3.95 -22.25 11.42
N LEU A 127 2.95 -21.79 10.69
CA LEU A 127 2.67 -22.20 9.30
C LEU A 127 3.15 -21.17 8.26
N ASP A 128 3.76 -20.06 8.70
CA ASP A 128 4.32 -19.04 7.82
C ASP A 128 5.70 -19.49 7.31
N ASN A 129 6.11 -18.95 6.13
CA ASN A 129 7.44 -19.14 5.59
C ASN A 129 8.39 -18.04 6.09
N ASP A 130 9.70 -18.29 6.00
CA ASP A 130 10.68 -17.22 6.08
C ASP A 130 10.39 -16.15 5.04
N LYS A 131 10.53 -14.89 5.42
CA LYS A 131 10.20 -13.78 4.53
C LYS A 131 11.06 -12.56 4.78
N PHE A 132 11.16 -11.71 3.76
CA PHE A 132 11.69 -10.37 3.87
C PHE A 132 10.57 -9.36 3.69
N VAL A 133 10.53 -8.36 4.54
CA VAL A 133 9.41 -7.43 4.70
C VAL A 133 9.88 -5.99 4.54
N LEU A 134 9.21 -5.23 3.69
CA LEU A 134 9.31 -3.79 3.61
C LEU A 134 7.99 -3.17 4.07
N GLU A 135 8.08 -2.27 5.04
CA GLU A 135 6.97 -1.42 5.45
C GLU A 135 7.29 0.02 5.05
N MET A 136 6.35 0.67 4.40
CA MET A 136 6.50 2.04 3.94
C MET A 136 5.19 2.81 4.09
N ASN A 137 5.30 4.08 4.41
CA ASN A 137 4.19 5.03 4.37
C ASN A 137 4.39 5.95 3.17
N VAL A 138 3.39 5.99 2.29
CA VAL A 138 3.42 6.82 1.08
C VAL A 138 2.31 7.85 1.17
N ILE A 139 2.67 9.10 1.03
CA ILE A 139 1.73 10.22 1.01
C ILE A 139 1.56 10.64 -0.45
N PRO A 140 0.38 10.39 -1.06
CA PRO A 140 0.08 10.88 -2.41
C PRO A 140 0.17 12.40 -2.46
N ASP A 141 0.35 12.95 -3.66
CA ASP A 141 0.26 14.38 -3.86
C ASP A 141 -1.17 14.89 -3.60
N MET A 142 -1.30 16.21 -3.39
CA MET A 142 -2.60 16.84 -3.11
C MET A 142 -3.58 16.83 -4.31
N THR A 143 -3.12 16.38 -5.48
CA THR A 143 -3.97 16.30 -6.68
C THR A 143 -4.87 15.07 -6.68
N GLY A 144 -4.60 14.11 -5.76
CA GLY A 144 -5.34 12.85 -5.67
C GLY A 144 -5.13 11.92 -6.86
N ASN A 145 -4.06 12.16 -7.64
CA ASN A 145 -3.69 11.30 -8.76
C ASN A 145 -3.23 9.94 -8.28
N ASP A 146 -3.48 8.93 -9.10
CA ASP A 146 -3.06 7.56 -8.82
C ASP A 146 -1.55 7.44 -8.66
N LEU A 147 -1.15 6.46 -7.84
CA LEU A 147 0.25 6.10 -7.60
C LEU A 147 0.62 4.85 -8.40
N HIS A 148 1.78 4.88 -9.02
CA HIS A 148 2.36 3.76 -9.74
C HIS A 148 3.42 3.07 -8.88
N VAL A 149 3.21 1.81 -8.50
CA VAL A 149 4.15 1.01 -7.70
C VAL A 149 4.79 -0.04 -8.60
N LEU A 150 6.11 0.04 -8.75
CA LEU A 150 6.91 -0.91 -9.52
C LEU A 150 7.75 -1.75 -8.57
N VAL A 151 7.61 -3.08 -8.64
CA VAL A 151 8.43 -4.06 -7.94
C VAL A 151 9.32 -4.77 -8.95
N TYR A 152 10.63 -4.71 -8.77
CA TYR A 152 11.62 -5.25 -9.69
C TYR A 152 12.85 -5.75 -8.95
N THR A 153 13.77 -6.42 -9.62
CA THR A 153 15.09 -6.78 -9.07
C THR A 153 16.19 -6.29 -9.99
N THR A 154 17.42 -6.22 -9.49
CA THR A 154 18.59 -5.78 -10.26
C THR A 154 19.51 -6.94 -10.58
N SER A 155 20.37 -6.77 -11.59
CA SER A 155 21.40 -7.77 -11.92
C SER A 155 22.42 -7.99 -10.79
N SER A 156 22.60 -7.01 -9.90
CA SER A 156 23.46 -7.16 -8.72
C SER A 156 22.76 -7.98 -7.64
N ASP A 157 21.47 -7.72 -7.40
CA ASP A 157 20.70 -8.47 -6.41
C ASP A 157 20.58 -9.94 -6.77
N LEU A 158 20.35 -10.26 -8.04
CA LEU A 158 20.24 -11.64 -8.53
C LEU A 158 21.51 -12.49 -8.31
N LYS A 159 22.66 -11.87 -8.11
CA LYS A 159 23.93 -12.57 -7.81
C LYS A 159 24.12 -12.80 -6.31
N GLY A 160 23.24 -12.24 -5.49
CA GLY A 160 23.32 -12.25 -4.05
C GLY A 160 22.69 -13.48 -3.40
N SER A 161 22.87 -13.55 -2.10
CA SER A 161 22.18 -14.46 -1.18
C SER A 161 21.96 -13.75 0.15
N SER A 162 21.00 -14.23 0.92
CA SER A 162 20.71 -13.70 2.25
C SER A 162 20.64 -14.83 3.26
N GLU A 163 21.17 -14.59 4.43
CA GLU A 163 21.12 -15.56 5.52
C GLU A 163 19.70 -15.65 6.07
N VAL A 164 19.22 -16.87 6.30
CA VAL A 164 17.93 -17.17 6.90
C VAL A 164 18.12 -18.12 8.08
N LEU A 165 17.26 -18.03 9.10
CA LEU A 165 17.41 -18.79 10.31
C LEU A 165 17.26 -20.31 10.06
N HIS A 166 18.20 -21.09 10.56
CA HIS A 166 18.10 -22.55 10.44
C HIS A 166 16.83 -23.07 11.14
N PRO A 167 16.04 -23.98 10.52
CA PRO A 167 14.79 -24.48 11.10
C PRO A 167 14.91 -25.03 12.52
N ALA A 168 16.02 -25.71 12.86
CA ALA A 168 16.26 -26.20 14.21
C ALA A 168 16.47 -25.07 15.23
N LYS A 169 17.09 -23.95 14.83
CA LYS A 169 17.19 -22.75 15.67
C LYS A 169 15.83 -22.09 15.85
N ALA A 170 15.07 -21.95 14.76
CA ALA A 170 13.72 -21.40 14.81
C ALA A 170 12.82 -22.21 15.76
N PHE A 171 12.89 -23.55 15.69
CA PHE A 171 12.18 -24.45 16.59
C PHE A 171 12.61 -24.29 18.05
N ALA A 172 13.92 -24.20 18.32
CA ALA A 172 14.45 -24.01 19.68
C ALA A 172 13.96 -22.68 20.28
N LEU A 173 14.02 -21.58 19.50
CA LEU A 173 13.55 -20.27 19.91
C LEU A 173 12.03 -20.25 20.19
N ALA A 174 11.24 -20.92 19.35
CA ALA A 174 9.80 -21.03 19.56
C ALA A 174 9.43 -21.79 20.84
N ASN A 175 10.28 -22.73 21.27
CA ASN A 175 10.10 -23.52 22.49
C ASN A 175 10.87 -22.96 23.70
N HIS A 176 11.42 -21.76 23.60
CA HIS A 176 12.24 -21.12 24.64
C HIS A 176 13.41 -22.00 25.13
N THR A 177 13.98 -22.82 24.22
CA THR A 177 15.17 -23.66 24.50
C THR A 177 16.41 -23.06 23.84
N GLN A 178 17.58 -23.46 24.29
CA GLN A 178 18.85 -22.99 23.71
C GLN A 178 18.96 -23.45 22.25
N PRO A 179 19.17 -22.53 21.29
CA PRO A 179 19.40 -22.91 19.91
C PRO A 179 20.68 -23.70 19.73
N PRO A 180 20.67 -24.72 18.86
CA PRO A 180 21.90 -25.48 18.55
C PRO A 180 22.93 -24.59 17.83
N ASP A 181 24.22 -24.88 18.05
CA ASP A 181 25.32 -24.20 17.36
C ASP A 181 25.53 -24.82 15.96
N ILE A 182 24.73 -24.39 15.02
CA ILE A 182 24.79 -24.79 13.60
C ILE A 182 24.72 -23.53 12.73
N ALA A 183 25.38 -23.58 11.57
CA ALA A 183 25.37 -22.45 10.64
C ALA A 183 23.99 -22.21 10.07
N ASP A 184 23.63 -20.94 9.90
CA ASP A 184 22.40 -20.53 9.23
C ASP A 184 22.56 -20.67 7.70
N PRO A 185 21.55 -21.18 7.00
CA PRO A 185 21.63 -21.38 5.56
C PRO A 185 21.53 -20.06 4.79
N GLN A 186 22.08 -20.07 3.58
CA GLN A 186 22.01 -18.95 2.65
C GLN A 186 20.90 -19.20 1.62
N ALA A 187 19.89 -18.36 1.62
CA ALA A 187 18.85 -18.33 0.59
C ALA A 187 19.34 -17.53 -0.63
N LYS A 188 19.28 -18.14 -1.82
CA LYS A 188 19.72 -17.51 -3.07
C LYS A 188 18.65 -16.57 -3.60
N HIS A 189 19.08 -15.47 -4.18
CA HIS A 189 18.18 -14.57 -4.90
C HIS A 189 17.78 -15.19 -6.24
N ASN A 190 16.49 -15.15 -6.54
CA ASN A 190 15.88 -15.77 -7.73
C ASN A 190 15.10 -14.70 -8.52
N PRO A 191 15.08 -14.72 -9.86
CA PRO A 191 14.29 -13.81 -10.66
C PRO A 191 12.76 -14.00 -10.55
N LEU A 192 12.32 -15.06 -9.88
CA LEU A 192 10.92 -15.41 -9.65
C LEU A 192 10.64 -15.49 -8.15
N GLY A 193 9.41 -15.23 -7.73
CA GLY A 193 9.05 -15.27 -6.31
C GLY A 193 7.57 -15.11 -6.03
N GLN A 194 7.21 -15.34 -4.76
CA GLN A 194 5.86 -15.15 -4.24
C GLN A 194 5.85 -13.99 -3.27
N PHE A 195 4.76 -13.24 -3.28
CA PHE A 195 4.62 -12.01 -2.52
C PHE A 195 3.25 -11.92 -1.86
N ARG A 196 3.23 -11.18 -0.75
CA ARG A 196 2.00 -10.62 -0.18
C ARG A 196 2.13 -9.10 -0.16
N PHE A 197 1.10 -8.43 -0.62
CA PHE A 197 1.03 -6.98 -0.70
C PHE A 197 -0.18 -6.51 0.11
N SER A 198 0.08 -5.88 1.23
CA SER A 198 -0.95 -5.36 2.14
C SER A 198 -0.94 -3.84 2.08
N ILE A 199 -2.10 -3.25 1.83
CA ILE A 199 -2.24 -1.80 1.69
C ILE A 199 -3.42 -1.36 2.54
N SER A 200 -3.20 -0.39 3.40
CA SER A 200 -4.25 0.29 4.16
C SER A 200 -4.17 1.80 3.96
N ALA A 201 -5.34 2.45 4.01
CA ALA A 201 -5.44 3.91 3.92
C ALA A 201 -5.68 4.49 5.31
N ASN A 202 -4.90 5.50 5.68
CA ASN A 202 -4.95 6.08 7.02
C ASN A 202 -5.91 7.24 7.17
N ASP A 203 -6.34 7.90 6.09
CA ASP A 203 -7.24 9.05 6.18
C ASP A 203 -8.20 9.14 4.98
N ILE A 204 -9.23 8.30 5.00
CA ILE A 204 -10.32 8.39 4.01
C ILE A 204 -11.11 9.71 4.17
N VAL A 205 -11.10 10.31 5.35
CA VAL A 205 -11.89 11.50 5.69
C VAL A 205 -11.30 12.73 5.01
N ASN A 206 -9.98 12.93 5.07
CA ASN A 206 -9.32 14.09 4.46
C ASN A 206 -9.38 14.06 2.93
N ALA A 207 -9.25 12.89 2.29
CA ALA A 207 -9.30 12.77 0.84
C ALA A 207 -10.68 13.05 0.25
N LYS A 208 -11.78 12.65 0.93
CA LYS A 208 -13.15 12.97 0.50
C LYS A 208 -13.49 14.46 0.59
N ILE A 209 -12.88 15.17 1.54
CA ILE A 209 -13.16 16.58 1.76
C ILE A 209 -12.40 17.45 0.76
N VAL A 210 -11.14 17.11 0.46
CA VAL A 210 -10.36 17.82 -0.58
C VAL A 210 -10.99 17.65 -1.96
N ALA A 211 -11.49 16.45 -2.31
CA ALA A 211 -12.19 16.23 -3.58
C ALA A 211 -13.57 16.92 -3.68
N LYS A 212 -14.16 17.33 -2.56
CA LYS A 212 -15.46 18.01 -2.51
C LYS A 212 -15.37 19.54 -2.49
N ASN A 213 -14.19 20.09 -2.19
CA ASN A 213 -13.96 21.53 -2.07
C ASN A 213 -12.86 22.01 -3.03
N ASP A 214 -13.20 22.22 -4.30
CA ASP A 214 -12.35 22.87 -5.31
C ASP A 214 -11.93 24.32 -4.95
N ASN A 215 -12.23 24.81 -3.73
CA ASN A 215 -12.08 26.18 -3.29
C ASN A 215 -11.15 26.39 -2.07
N ILE A 216 -10.40 25.39 -1.60
CA ILE A 216 -9.45 25.62 -0.52
C ILE A 216 -8.13 26.13 -1.12
N PRO A 217 -7.70 27.37 -0.85
CA PRO A 217 -6.45 27.89 -1.36
C PRO A 217 -5.24 27.08 -0.81
N GLN A 218 -4.32 26.72 -1.68
CA GLN A 218 -3.10 26.00 -1.30
C GLN A 218 -2.34 26.79 -0.22
N GLY A 219 -1.96 26.09 0.88
CA GLY A 219 -1.19 26.67 1.98
C GLY A 219 -2.00 27.29 3.12
N THR A 220 -3.33 27.15 3.11
CA THR A 220 -4.16 27.66 4.21
C THR A 220 -4.23 26.63 5.35
N ASP A 221 -4.00 27.07 6.59
CA ASP A 221 -4.27 26.25 7.78
C ASP A 221 -5.77 25.88 7.81
N LEU A 222 -6.03 24.56 7.80
CA LEU A 222 -7.39 24.00 7.76
C LEU A 222 -8.26 24.51 8.91
N THR A 223 -7.68 24.70 10.09
CA THR A 223 -8.39 25.24 11.26
C THR A 223 -8.89 26.66 10.98
N SER A 224 -8.01 27.53 10.49
CA SER A 224 -8.35 28.90 10.10
C SER A 224 -9.36 28.94 8.96
N TYR A 225 -9.27 28.03 7.99
CA TYR A 225 -10.22 27.94 6.88
C TYR A 225 -11.62 27.60 7.38
N TYR A 226 -11.81 26.53 8.14
CA TYR A 226 -13.14 26.12 8.60
C TYR A 226 -13.74 27.12 9.57
N HIS A 227 -12.94 27.68 10.48
CA HIS A 227 -13.42 28.74 11.38
C HIS A 227 -13.96 29.95 10.61
N ASN A 228 -13.23 30.38 9.57
CA ASN A 228 -13.66 31.52 8.75
C ASN A 228 -14.85 31.16 7.86
N ALA A 229 -14.87 30.00 7.22
CA ALA A 229 -15.95 29.52 6.35
C ALA A 229 -17.27 29.37 7.13
N ILE A 230 -17.25 28.82 8.33
CA ILE A 230 -18.41 28.73 9.23
C ILE A 230 -18.94 30.13 9.57
N LYS A 231 -18.05 31.04 9.94
CA LYS A 231 -18.42 32.40 10.29
C LYS A 231 -19.07 33.14 9.13
N VAL A 232 -18.47 33.08 7.94
CA VAL A 232 -19.00 33.71 6.72
C VAL A 232 -20.35 33.11 6.33
N ALA A 233 -20.54 31.80 6.44
CA ALA A 233 -21.81 31.14 6.14
C ALA A 233 -22.94 31.61 7.10
N VAL A 234 -22.62 31.73 8.40
CA VAL A 234 -23.58 32.26 9.41
C VAL A 234 -23.91 33.73 9.13
N GLU A 235 -22.91 34.57 8.81
CA GLU A 235 -23.08 35.98 8.45
C GLU A 235 -23.93 36.13 7.19
N ALA A 236 -23.77 35.25 6.20
CA ALA A 236 -24.58 35.20 4.98
C ALA A 236 -25.99 34.62 5.20
N ASN A 237 -26.35 34.23 6.43
CA ASN A 237 -27.63 33.57 6.77
C ASN A 237 -27.84 32.21 6.10
N ASP A 238 -26.78 31.56 5.63
CA ASP A 238 -26.78 30.21 5.05
C ASP A 238 -26.52 29.17 6.17
N ILE A 239 -27.48 29.01 7.06
CA ILE A 239 -27.38 28.11 8.20
C ILE A 239 -27.16 26.62 7.75
N PRO A 240 -27.84 26.11 6.71
CA PRO A 240 -27.57 24.75 6.22
C PRO A 240 -26.11 24.55 5.84
N LYS A 241 -25.50 25.51 5.12
CA LYS A 241 -24.09 25.44 4.74
C LYS A 241 -23.16 25.54 5.95
N ALA A 242 -23.48 26.39 6.93
CA ALA A 242 -22.70 26.53 8.16
C ALA A 242 -22.72 25.23 8.98
N LEU A 243 -23.85 24.52 9.04
CA LEU A 243 -23.95 23.21 9.70
C LEU A 243 -23.15 22.13 8.95
N THR A 244 -23.21 22.10 7.63
CA THR A 244 -22.40 21.17 6.84
C THR A 244 -20.92 21.38 7.09
N LEU A 245 -20.44 22.64 7.08
CA LEU A 245 -19.05 22.98 7.39
C LEU A 245 -18.65 22.66 8.83
N LEU A 246 -19.58 22.79 9.79
CA LEU A 246 -19.34 22.41 11.18
C LEU A 246 -19.20 20.89 11.35
N ASP A 247 -20.03 20.11 10.66
CA ASP A 247 -19.97 18.66 10.71
C ASP A 247 -18.69 18.16 10.02
N GLU A 248 -18.31 18.74 8.90
CA GLU A 248 -17.02 18.47 8.24
C GLU A 248 -15.83 18.79 9.17
N ALA A 249 -15.86 19.96 9.84
CA ALA A 249 -14.80 20.35 10.77
C ALA A 249 -14.70 19.41 11.98
N LYS A 250 -15.83 18.88 12.48
CA LYS A 250 -15.85 17.88 13.56
C LYS A 250 -15.29 16.53 13.09
N GLU A 251 -15.64 16.09 11.89
CA GLU A 251 -15.09 14.86 11.29
C GLU A 251 -13.59 14.95 11.10
N LEU A 252 -13.06 16.17 10.83
CA LEU A 252 -11.63 16.46 10.71
C LEU A 252 -10.91 16.65 12.05
N GLY A 253 -11.62 16.59 13.18
CA GLY A 253 -11.05 16.83 14.50
C GLY A 253 -10.57 18.27 14.72
N ILE A 254 -11.12 19.24 13.97
CA ILE A 254 -10.76 20.66 14.10
C ILE A 254 -11.33 21.20 15.39
N GLU A 255 -10.44 21.50 16.33
CA GLU A 255 -10.82 22.06 17.63
C GLU A 255 -11.40 23.48 17.47
N GLY A 256 -12.40 23.80 18.29
CA GLY A 256 -12.99 25.13 18.34
C GLY A 256 -14.06 25.43 17.29
N ALA A 257 -14.29 24.60 16.27
CA ALA A 257 -15.28 24.84 15.20
C ALA A 257 -16.70 25.04 15.77
N GLN A 258 -17.11 24.23 16.75
CA GLN A 258 -18.40 24.38 17.43
C GLN A 258 -18.51 25.69 18.20
N THR A 259 -17.45 26.13 18.83
CA THR A 259 -17.42 27.41 19.57
C THR A 259 -17.55 28.59 18.62
N VAL A 260 -16.90 28.52 17.45
CA VAL A 260 -16.99 29.55 16.39
C VAL A 260 -18.41 29.63 15.85
N PHE A 261 -19.06 28.49 15.56
CA PHE A 261 -20.45 28.44 15.08
C PHE A 261 -21.43 29.06 16.09
N VAL A 262 -21.36 28.62 17.36
CA VAL A 262 -22.23 29.16 18.44
C VAL A 262 -22.01 30.65 18.63
N LYS A 263 -20.73 31.10 18.64
CA LYS A 263 -20.42 32.52 18.78
C LYS A 263 -20.93 33.35 17.61
N ALA A 264 -20.79 32.84 16.38
CA ALA A 264 -21.27 33.53 15.19
C ALA A 264 -22.82 33.68 15.17
N ILE A 265 -23.56 32.66 15.62
CA ILE A 265 -25.03 32.73 15.75
C ILE A 265 -25.44 33.72 16.83
N ASN A 266 -24.78 33.75 17.98
CA ASN A 266 -25.14 34.62 19.11
C ASN A 266 -24.73 36.08 18.91
N THR A 267 -23.91 36.38 17.93
CA THR A 267 -23.44 37.76 17.64
C THR A 267 -24.34 38.44 16.59
N LYS A 268 -25.33 37.73 16.06
CA LYS A 268 -26.29 38.22 15.09
C LYS A 268 -27.57 38.65 15.75
#